data_1950599bd9862aa1e2acd4581e4a211c
#
_entry.id   1950599bd9862aa1e2acd4581e4a211c
#
_cell.length_a   1.000
_cell.length_b   1.000
_cell.length_c   1.000
_cell.angle_alpha   90.00
_cell.angle_beta   90.00
_cell.angle_gamma   90.00
#
_symmetry.space_group_name_H-M   'P 1'
#
loop_
_entity.id
_entity.type
_entity.pdbx_description
1 polymer ?
#
loop_
_entity_poly.entity_id
_entity_poly.type
_entity_poly.pdbx_seq_one_letter_code
_entity_poly.pdbx_strand_id
1 'polypeptide(L)'
;MAFLVLTACGQKKPAMTPIEYNDAIIDEQTDISRLMIEMANAFSSDLMESEKYRIKLARQCEVSVDKIKKMPDYKGNTRFRDAGVALFSFYKNISEKEYMEMIAILQKEQIDESDYEKLAQIEQQIGLREEPLDEEFQEAQQAFAKEHNLSLYENEIQKEIDDLGK
;
A
#
# COMPACT_ATOMS: atom_id res chain seq x y z
N MET A 1 54.75 -25.02 5.82
CA MET A 1 53.30 -25.04 6.15
C MET A 1 52.63 -24.00 5.26
N ALA A 2 51.87 -24.46 4.26
CA ALA A 2 51.15 -23.57 3.35
C ALA A 2 49.75 -23.38 3.88
N PHE A 3 49.33 -22.15 4.20
CA PHE A 3 47.96 -21.79 4.58
C PHE A 3 47.13 -21.61 3.31
N LEU A 4 46.25 -22.56 3.05
CA LEU A 4 45.18 -22.43 2.05
C LEU A 4 44.11 -21.51 2.62
N VAL A 5 44.03 -20.26 2.11
CA VAL A 5 42.88 -19.37 2.38
C VAL A 5 41.76 -19.79 1.45
N LEU A 6 40.76 -20.47 1.99
CA LEU A 6 39.49 -20.72 1.32
C LEU A 6 38.70 -19.41 1.27
N THR A 7 38.75 -18.71 0.12
CA THR A 7 37.82 -17.64 -0.18
C THR A 7 36.42 -18.26 -0.40
N ALA A 8 35.54 -18.13 0.59
CA ALA A 8 34.15 -18.43 0.43
C ALA A 8 33.54 -17.46 -0.60
N CYS A 9 33.36 -17.92 -1.84
CA CYS A 9 32.51 -17.27 -2.80
C CYS A 9 31.08 -17.28 -2.23
N GLY A 10 30.66 -16.16 -1.62
CA GLY A 10 29.27 -15.94 -1.30
C GLY A 10 28.47 -16.02 -2.60
N GLN A 11 27.63 -17.02 -2.73
CA GLN A 11 26.67 -17.10 -3.83
C GLN A 11 25.80 -15.85 -3.76
N LYS A 12 26.01 -14.89 -4.68
CA LYS A 12 25.06 -13.79 -4.88
C LYS A 12 23.73 -14.45 -5.22
N LYS A 13 22.68 -14.14 -4.43
CA LYS A 13 21.30 -14.47 -4.82
C LYS A 13 21.12 -14.03 -6.27
N PRO A 14 20.50 -14.88 -7.14
CA PRO A 14 20.21 -14.46 -8.50
C PRO A 14 19.41 -13.14 -8.45
N ALA A 15 19.76 -12.20 -9.32
CA ALA A 15 19.04 -10.95 -9.42
C ALA A 15 17.59 -11.25 -9.82
N MET A 16 16.63 -10.57 -9.19
CA MET A 16 15.21 -10.69 -9.54
C MET A 16 15.01 -10.37 -11.03
N THR A 17 14.13 -11.11 -11.69
CA THR A 17 13.64 -10.74 -13.01
C THR A 17 12.76 -9.48 -12.91
N PRO A 18 12.51 -8.76 -14.03
CA PRO A 18 11.59 -7.61 -14.00
C PRO A 18 10.19 -7.99 -13.51
N ILE A 19 9.69 -9.17 -13.89
CA ILE A 19 8.39 -9.70 -13.46
C ILE A 19 8.39 -9.90 -11.94
N GLU A 20 9.37 -10.63 -11.41
CA GLU A 20 9.47 -10.85 -9.96
C GLU A 20 9.59 -9.55 -9.15
N TYR A 21 10.26 -8.53 -9.70
CA TYR A 21 10.38 -7.24 -9.06
C TYR A 21 9.05 -6.48 -9.04
N ASN A 22 8.33 -6.46 -10.18
CA ASN A 22 7.01 -5.89 -10.28
C ASN A 22 6.04 -6.60 -9.31
N ASP A 23 5.98 -7.92 -9.37
CA ASP A 23 5.04 -8.73 -8.59
C ASP A 23 5.30 -8.57 -7.09
N ALA A 24 6.57 -8.50 -6.66
CA ALA A 24 6.91 -8.27 -5.26
C ALA A 24 6.35 -6.96 -4.68
N ILE A 25 6.16 -5.92 -5.50
CA ILE A 25 5.57 -4.64 -5.09
C ILE A 25 4.04 -4.69 -5.21
N ILE A 26 3.52 -5.27 -6.30
CA ILE A 26 2.08 -5.35 -6.55
C ILE A 26 1.37 -6.31 -5.60
N ASP A 27 2.01 -7.41 -5.20
CA ASP A 27 1.46 -8.31 -4.17
C ASP A 27 1.22 -7.57 -2.85
N GLU A 28 2.16 -6.70 -2.44
CA GLU A 28 2.00 -5.88 -1.23
C GLU A 28 0.87 -4.84 -1.37
N GLN A 29 0.74 -4.20 -2.54
CA GLN A 29 -0.39 -3.32 -2.83
C GLN A 29 -1.71 -4.09 -2.76
N THR A 30 -1.76 -5.28 -3.35
CA THR A 30 -2.93 -6.16 -3.37
C THR A 30 -3.39 -6.53 -1.95
N ASP A 31 -2.47 -6.89 -1.07
CA ASP A 31 -2.78 -7.23 0.32
C ASP A 31 -3.30 -6.01 1.11
N ILE A 32 -2.73 -4.83 0.89
CA ILE A 32 -3.20 -3.56 1.46
C ILE A 32 -4.61 -3.24 0.96
N SER A 33 -4.84 -3.27 -0.36
CA SER A 33 -6.12 -2.95 -0.99
C SER A 33 -7.24 -3.87 -0.51
N ARG A 34 -6.97 -5.17 -0.36
CA ARG A 34 -7.95 -6.11 0.18
C ARG A 34 -8.39 -5.74 1.59
N LEU A 35 -7.47 -5.33 2.47
CA LEU A 35 -7.81 -4.89 3.82
C LEU A 35 -8.56 -3.56 3.83
N MET A 36 -8.30 -2.66 2.87
CA MET A 36 -9.07 -1.42 2.71
C MET A 36 -10.51 -1.73 2.32
N ILE A 37 -10.74 -2.63 1.37
CA ILE A 37 -12.07 -3.07 0.95
C ILE A 37 -12.83 -3.70 2.12
N GLU A 38 -12.20 -4.62 2.85
CA GLU A 38 -12.82 -5.26 4.01
C GLU A 38 -13.18 -4.25 5.11
N MET A 39 -12.31 -3.27 5.36
CA MET A 39 -12.58 -2.20 6.30
C MET A 39 -13.76 -1.34 5.83
N ALA A 40 -13.79 -0.95 4.55
CA ALA A 40 -14.87 -0.14 3.97
C ALA A 40 -16.21 -0.87 4.04
N ASN A 41 -16.26 -2.16 3.72
CA ASN A 41 -17.45 -2.98 3.82
C ASN A 41 -17.98 -3.08 5.26
N ALA A 42 -17.07 -3.15 6.23
CA ALA A 42 -17.43 -3.21 7.65
C ALA A 42 -17.91 -1.85 8.20
N PHE A 43 -17.50 -0.72 7.63
CA PHE A 43 -17.91 0.62 8.09
C PHE A 43 -19.42 0.82 8.17
N SER A 44 -20.16 0.26 7.22
CA SER A 44 -21.61 0.39 7.14
C SER A 44 -22.38 -0.63 7.98
N SER A 45 -21.74 -1.68 8.47
CA SER A 45 -22.38 -2.83 9.10
C SER A 45 -21.92 -3.11 10.52
N ASP A 46 -20.64 -3.02 10.81
CA ASP A 46 -20.01 -3.34 12.09
C ASP A 46 -18.74 -2.52 12.34
N LEU A 47 -18.87 -1.42 13.08
CA LEU A 47 -17.75 -0.55 13.42
C LEU A 47 -16.66 -1.23 14.25
N MET A 48 -17.00 -2.26 15.03
CA MET A 48 -15.99 -3.02 15.77
C MET A 48 -15.16 -3.90 14.82
N GLU A 49 -15.78 -4.45 13.79
CA GLU A 49 -15.08 -5.20 12.77
C GLU A 49 -14.23 -4.27 11.90
N SER A 50 -14.77 -3.08 11.53
CA SER A 50 -14.02 -2.04 10.84
C SER A 50 -12.74 -1.63 11.60
N GLU A 51 -12.83 -1.45 12.93
CA GLU A 51 -11.66 -1.15 13.77
C GLU A 51 -10.61 -2.27 13.75
N LYS A 52 -11.03 -3.53 13.71
CA LYS A 52 -10.09 -4.66 13.57
C LYS A 52 -9.38 -4.64 12.21
N TYR A 53 -10.10 -4.33 11.12
CA TYR A 53 -9.50 -4.21 9.79
C TYR A 53 -8.57 -3.01 9.70
N ARG A 54 -8.91 -1.87 10.31
CA ARG A 54 -8.03 -0.71 10.43
C ARG A 54 -6.68 -1.06 11.06
N ILE A 55 -6.71 -1.80 12.18
CA ILE A 55 -5.49 -2.24 12.87
C ILE A 55 -4.68 -3.21 12.00
N LYS A 56 -5.35 -4.15 11.32
CA LYS A 56 -4.69 -5.09 10.39
C LYS A 56 -4.06 -4.33 9.22
N LEU A 57 -4.76 -3.33 8.67
CA LEU A 57 -4.31 -2.49 7.56
C LEU A 57 -3.04 -1.72 7.95
N ALA A 58 -3.05 -1.02 9.10
CA ALA A 58 -1.87 -0.30 9.58
C ALA A 58 -0.65 -1.23 9.71
N ARG A 59 -0.85 -2.43 10.26
CA ARG A 59 0.21 -3.43 10.40
C ARG A 59 0.68 -3.97 9.05
N GLN A 60 -0.23 -4.27 8.11
CA GLN A 60 0.14 -4.73 6.78
C GLN A 60 0.96 -3.67 6.05
N CYS A 61 0.53 -2.41 6.08
CA CYS A 61 1.28 -1.31 5.48
C CYS A 61 2.70 -1.20 6.06
N GLU A 62 2.87 -1.35 7.38
CA GLU A 62 4.20 -1.34 8.00
C GLU A 62 5.08 -2.49 7.49
N VAL A 63 4.54 -3.71 7.44
CA VAL A 63 5.25 -4.90 6.93
C VAL A 63 5.62 -4.72 5.46
N SER A 64 4.68 -4.24 4.65
CA SER A 64 4.87 -4.00 3.22
C SER A 64 5.95 -2.94 2.94
N VAL A 65 5.90 -1.81 3.66
CA VAL A 65 6.93 -0.76 3.60
C VAL A 65 8.30 -1.31 3.95
N ASP A 66 8.39 -2.08 5.03
CA ASP A 66 9.66 -2.67 5.47
C ASP A 66 10.20 -3.71 4.48
N LYS A 67 9.32 -4.45 3.82
CA LYS A 67 9.68 -5.44 2.81
C LYS A 67 10.21 -4.78 1.54
N ILE A 68 9.46 -3.82 0.98
CA ILE A 68 9.87 -3.19 -0.28
C ILE A 68 11.06 -2.25 -0.11
N LYS A 69 11.23 -1.57 1.04
CA LYS A 69 12.44 -0.78 1.35
C LYS A 69 13.74 -1.61 1.32
N LYS A 70 13.65 -2.90 1.63
CA LYS A 70 14.81 -3.82 1.60
C LYS A 70 15.11 -4.35 0.20
N MET A 71 14.24 -4.11 -0.77
CA MET A 71 14.50 -4.50 -2.15
C MET A 71 15.65 -3.64 -2.71
N PRO A 72 16.57 -4.25 -3.46
CA PRO A 72 17.62 -3.47 -4.13
C PRO A 72 17.00 -2.52 -5.16
N ASP A 73 17.80 -1.56 -5.64
CA ASP A 73 17.44 -0.89 -6.90
C ASP A 73 17.35 -1.93 -8.03
N TYR A 74 16.52 -1.66 -9.02
CA TYR A 74 16.46 -2.45 -10.22
C TYR A 74 17.32 -1.80 -11.30
N LYS A 75 18.54 -2.32 -11.51
CA LYS A 75 19.53 -1.78 -12.46
C LYS A 75 19.80 -0.28 -12.30
N GLY A 76 19.85 0.19 -11.05
CA GLY A 76 20.07 1.59 -10.71
C GLY A 76 18.79 2.44 -10.66
N ASN A 77 17.61 1.87 -10.95
CA ASN A 77 16.32 2.56 -10.89
C ASN A 77 15.58 2.17 -9.58
N THR A 78 15.14 3.17 -8.83
CA THR A 78 14.41 3.00 -7.56
C THR A 78 12.98 3.56 -7.62
N ARG A 79 12.60 4.28 -8.70
CA ARG A 79 11.37 5.06 -8.77
C ARG A 79 10.13 4.26 -8.38
N PHE A 80 9.96 3.05 -8.94
CA PHE A 80 8.78 2.24 -8.67
C PHE A 80 8.73 1.75 -7.21
N ARG A 81 9.87 1.30 -6.67
CA ARG A 81 9.99 0.93 -5.26
C ARG A 81 9.68 2.11 -4.33
N ASP A 82 10.27 3.26 -4.62
CA ASP A 82 10.18 4.44 -3.76
C ASP A 82 8.76 5.05 -3.80
N ALA A 83 8.08 4.99 -4.95
CA ALA A 83 6.66 5.33 -5.09
C ALA A 83 5.77 4.40 -4.24
N GLY A 84 6.01 3.09 -4.28
CA GLY A 84 5.30 2.12 -3.42
C GLY A 84 5.54 2.39 -1.94
N VAL A 85 6.80 2.69 -1.54
CA VAL A 85 7.10 3.10 -0.15
C VAL A 85 6.31 4.33 0.27
N ALA A 86 6.19 5.33 -0.59
CA ALA A 86 5.46 6.57 -0.29
C ALA A 86 3.96 6.30 -0.11
N LEU A 87 3.34 5.60 -1.06
CA LEU A 87 1.91 5.28 -1.04
C LEU A 87 1.54 4.40 0.16
N PHE A 88 2.30 3.32 0.43
CA PHE A 88 2.00 2.41 1.54
C PHE A 88 2.27 3.07 2.92
N SER A 89 3.25 3.98 2.99
CA SER A 89 3.47 4.80 4.20
C SER A 89 2.32 5.77 4.44
N PHE A 90 1.74 6.33 3.37
CA PHE A 90 0.54 7.15 3.47
C PHE A 90 -0.64 6.34 4.01
N TYR A 91 -0.92 5.15 3.47
CA TYR A 91 -1.99 4.27 3.96
C TYR A 91 -1.79 3.86 5.43
N LYS A 92 -0.56 3.59 5.85
CA LYS A 92 -0.26 3.38 7.28
C LYS A 92 -0.69 4.60 8.11
N ASN A 93 -0.25 5.80 7.70
CA ASN A 93 -0.51 7.02 8.45
C ASN A 93 -2.01 7.33 8.59
N ILE A 94 -2.79 7.23 7.49
CA ILE A 94 -4.24 7.47 7.56
C ILE A 94 -4.95 6.40 8.39
N SER A 95 -4.48 5.15 8.35
CA SER A 95 -5.02 4.09 9.20
C SER A 95 -4.80 4.37 10.68
N GLU A 96 -3.65 4.93 11.06
CA GLU A 96 -3.30 5.22 12.45
C GLU A 96 -3.94 6.51 12.98
N LYS A 97 -4.45 7.39 12.11
CA LYS A 97 -4.97 8.71 12.50
C LYS A 97 -6.39 8.94 11.99
N GLU A 98 -6.53 9.20 10.70
CA GLU A 98 -7.79 9.63 10.10
C GLU A 98 -8.89 8.58 10.22
N TYR A 99 -8.60 7.32 9.86
CA TYR A 99 -9.59 6.25 9.99
C TYR A 99 -9.93 5.93 11.44
N MET A 100 -8.97 6.05 12.37
CA MET A 100 -9.24 5.93 13.80
C MET A 100 -10.17 7.05 14.28
N GLU A 101 -9.97 8.30 13.83
CA GLU A 101 -10.83 9.43 14.15
C GLU A 101 -12.24 9.25 13.58
N MET A 102 -12.37 8.80 12.33
CA MET A 102 -13.65 8.50 11.70
C MET A 102 -14.45 7.45 12.48
N ILE A 103 -13.81 6.34 12.84
CA ILE A 103 -14.45 5.29 13.65
C ILE A 103 -14.89 5.83 15.01
N ALA A 104 -14.05 6.63 15.67
CA ALA A 104 -14.39 7.22 16.96
C ALA A 104 -15.60 8.18 16.87
N ILE A 105 -15.72 8.94 15.78
CA ILE A 105 -16.89 9.79 15.54
C ILE A 105 -18.14 8.92 15.35
N LEU A 106 -18.06 7.88 14.52
CA LEU A 106 -19.20 7.01 14.23
C LEU A 106 -19.63 6.14 15.43
N GLN A 107 -18.79 5.96 16.43
CA GLN A 107 -19.11 5.25 17.68
C GLN A 107 -19.80 6.11 18.73
N LYS A 108 -20.00 7.41 18.49
CA LYS A 108 -20.73 8.28 19.41
C LYS A 108 -22.19 7.84 19.56
N GLU A 109 -22.76 7.95 20.74
CA GLU A 109 -24.19 7.68 20.97
C GLU A 109 -25.10 8.62 20.16
N GLN A 110 -24.64 9.85 19.93
CA GLN A 110 -25.34 10.86 19.12
C GLN A 110 -24.30 11.49 18.19
N ILE A 111 -24.57 11.43 16.92
CA ILE A 111 -23.79 12.08 15.85
C ILE A 111 -24.57 13.35 15.47
N ASP A 112 -23.92 14.50 15.54
CA ASP A 112 -24.50 15.78 15.17
C ASP A 112 -23.99 16.28 13.80
N GLU A 113 -24.50 17.44 13.36
CA GLU A 113 -24.14 18.03 12.06
C GLU A 113 -22.64 18.32 11.97
N SER A 114 -22.01 18.75 13.06
CA SER A 114 -20.57 19.03 13.07
C SER A 114 -19.72 17.76 12.92
N ASP A 115 -20.21 16.63 13.39
CA ASP A 115 -19.57 15.31 13.19
C ASP A 115 -19.60 14.88 11.73
N TYR A 116 -20.74 15.08 11.04
CA TYR A 116 -20.83 14.81 9.61
C TYR A 116 -19.94 15.73 8.78
N GLU A 117 -19.89 17.02 9.13
CA GLU A 117 -18.97 17.96 8.49
C GLU A 117 -17.51 17.53 8.68
N LYS A 118 -17.16 17.05 9.88
CA LYS A 118 -15.82 16.57 10.19
C LYS A 118 -15.46 15.32 9.43
N LEU A 119 -16.37 14.34 9.30
CA LEU A 119 -16.18 13.14 8.48
C LEU A 119 -15.91 13.51 7.03
N ALA A 120 -16.74 14.39 6.44
CA ALA A 120 -16.57 14.84 5.07
C ALA A 120 -15.22 15.58 4.85
N GLN A 121 -14.79 16.38 5.81
CA GLN A 121 -13.48 17.04 5.76
C GLN A 121 -12.33 16.03 5.80
N ILE A 122 -12.42 15.00 6.64
CA ILE A 122 -11.40 13.94 6.73
C ILE A 122 -11.32 13.20 5.38
N GLU A 123 -12.44 12.77 4.81
CA GLU A 123 -12.49 12.10 3.51
C GLU A 123 -11.88 12.95 2.40
N GLN A 124 -12.26 14.22 2.32
CA GLN A 124 -11.69 15.14 1.33
C GLN A 124 -10.18 15.28 1.48
N GLN A 125 -9.68 15.41 2.71
CA GLN A 125 -8.24 15.55 2.97
C GLN A 125 -7.46 14.27 2.67
N ILE A 126 -8.05 13.10 2.87
CA ILE A 126 -7.47 11.83 2.45
C ILE A 126 -7.34 11.82 0.94
N GLY A 127 -8.42 12.04 0.19
CA GLY A 127 -8.41 12.00 -1.27
C GLY A 127 -7.41 12.95 -1.91
N LEU A 128 -7.35 14.22 -1.44
CA LEU A 128 -6.40 15.22 -1.95
C LEU A 128 -4.92 14.84 -1.73
N ARG A 129 -4.62 14.05 -0.71
CA ARG A 129 -3.24 13.59 -0.43
C ARG A 129 -2.93 12.26 -1.09
N GLU A 130 -3.92 11.43 -1.30
CA GLU A 130 -3.81 10.12 -1.94
C GLU A 130 -3.55 10.24 -3.44
N GLU A 131 -4.36 11.04 -4.13
CA GLU A 131 -4.36 11.20 -5.59
C GLU A 131 -2.94 11.34 -6.18
N PRO A 132 -2.09 12.29 -5.75
CA PRO A 132 -0.75 12.43 -6.33
C PRO A 132 0.19 11.26 -5.99
N LEU A 133 -0.04 10.54 -4.91
CA LEU A 133 0.77 9.37 -4.53
C LEU A 133 0.39 8.14 -5.37
N ASP A 134 -0.90 7.97 -5.62
CA ASP A 134 -1.41 6.90 -6.47
C ASP A 134 -1.02 7.13 -7.94
N GLU A 135 -1.16 8.36 -8.45
CA GLU A 135 -0.70 8.73 -9.79
C GLU A 135 0.80 8.43 -9.97
N GLU A 136 1.67 8.86 -9.03
CA GLU A 136 3.11 8.58 -9.10
C GLU A 136 3.39 7.07 -9.04
N PHE A 137 2.66 6.32 -8.24
CA PHE A 137 2.83 4.87 -8.16
C PHE A 137 2.47 4.18 -9.48
N GLN A 138 1.33 4.55 -10.08
CA GLN A 138 0.88 4.02 -11.37
C GLN A 138 1.84 4.40 -12.51
N GLU A 139 2.27 5.67 -12.57
CA GLU A 139 3.25 6.12 -13.56
C GLU A 139 4.59 5.41 -13.42
N ALA A 140 5.06 5.21 -12.18
CA ALA A 140 6.31 4.52 -11.91
C ALA A 140 6.25 3.05 -12.33
N GLN A 141 5.12 2.37 -12.08
CA GLN A 141 4.87 1.01 -12.56
C GLN A 141 4.84 0.93 -14.09
N GLN A 142 4.09 1.83 -14.74
CA GLN A 142 4.00 1.87 -16.21
C GLN A 142 5.36 2.13 -16.86
N ALA A 143 6.15 3.05 -16.28
CA ALA A 143 7.50 3.34 -16.76
C ALA A 143 8.42 2.11 -16.61
N PHE A 144 8.36 1.43 -15.47
CA PHE A 144 9.10 0.20 -15.21
C PHE A 144 8.69 -0.91 -16.19
N ALA A 145 7.40 -1.13 -16.40
CA ALA A 145 6.88 -2.13 -17.31
C ALA A 145 7.32 -1.86 -18.77
N LYS A 146 7.24 -0.60 -19.21
CA LYS A 146 7.67 -0.17 -20.54
C LYS A 146 9.18 -0.38 -20.74
N GLU A 147 10.00 0.00 -19.77
CA GLU A 147 11.47 -0.16 -19.82
C GLU A 147 11.88 -1.63 -19.94
N HIS A 148 11.11 -2.53 -19.31
CA HIS A 148 11.44 -3.96 -19.25
C HIS A 148 10.55 -4.83 -20.12
N ASN A 149 9.75 -4.25 -21.04
CA ASN A 149 8.84 -4.94 -21.95
C ASN A 149 7.87 -5.90 -21.24
N LEU A 150 7.32 -5.47 -20.09
CA LEU A 150 6.26 -6.17 -19.38
C LEU A 150 4.89 -5.76 -19.93
N SER A 151 3.97 -6.73 -19.99
CA SER A 151 2.55 -6.44 -20.20
C SER A 151 1.87 -6.36 -18.84
N LEU A 152 1.29 -5.20 -18.52
CA LEU A 152 0.47 -5.05 -17.33
C LEU A 152 -0.94 -5.54 -17.63
N TYR A 153 -1.50 -6.30 -16.71
CA TYR A 153 -2.89 -6.74 -16.74
C TYR A 153 -3.65 -5.99 -15.65
N GLU A 154 -4.90 -5.67 -15.94
CA GLU A 154 -5.78 -5.04 -14.98
C GLU A 154 -6.01 -5.97 -13.77
N ASN A 155 -5.75 -5.48 -12.57
CA ASN A 155 -5.93 -6.26 -11.35
C ASN A 155 -7.44 -6.33 -11.03
N GLU A 156 -7.95 -7.52 -10.69
CA GLU A 156 -9.36 -7.71 -10.29
C GLU A 156 -9.73 -6.86 -9.05
N ILE A 157 -8.77 -6.68 -8.13
CA ILE A 157 -8.96 -5.84 -6.94
C ILE A 157 -9.12 -4.36 -7.30
N GLN A 158 -8.42 -3.86 -8.32
CA GLN A 158 -8.60 -2.48 -8.78
C GLN A 158 -10.03 -2.26 -9.28
N LYS A 159 -10.60 -3.22 -10.01
CA LYS A 159 -12.01 -3.14 -10.43
C LYS A 159 -12.97 -3.09 -9.25
N GLU A 160 -12.70 -3.87 -8.21
CA GLU A 160 -13.53 -3.87 -7.00
C GLU A 160 -13.46 -2.52 -6.27
N ILE A 161 -12.29 -1.89 -6.20
CA ILE A 161 -12.13 -0.53 -5.64
C ILE A 161 -12.91 0.50 -6.47
N ASP A 162 -12.79 0.45 -7.79
CA ASP A 162 -13.47 1.38 -8.70
C ASP A 162 -15.01 1.25 -8.62
N ASP A 163 -15.50 0.08 -8.25
CA ASP A 163 -16.93 -0.18 -8.07
C ASP A 163 -17.47 0.27 -6.70
N LEU A 164 -16.62 0.33 -5.65
CA LEU A 164 -17.00 0.88 -4.34
C LEU A 164 -17.16 2.41 -4.35
N GLY A 165 -16.53 3.10 -5.29
CA GLY A 165 -16.59 4.56 -5.44
C GLY A 165 -17.77 5.08 -6.26
N LYS A 166 -18.67 4.20 -6.76
CA LYS A 166 -19.87 4.55 -7.57
C LYS A 166 -21.14 4.48 -6.74
#